data_bc40aebcc9043ea117743c0558887022
#
_entry.id   bc40aebcc9043ea117743c0558887022
#
_cell.length_a   1.000
_cell.length_b   1.000
_cell.length_c   1.000
_cell.angle_alpha   90.00
_cell.angle_beta   90.00
_cell.angle_gamma   90.00
#
_symmetry.space_group_name_H-M   'P 1'
#
loop_
_entity.id
_entity.type
_entity.pdbx_description
1 polymer ?
#
loop_
_entity_poly.entity_id
_entity_poly.type
_entity_poly.pdbx_seq_one_letter_code
_entity_poly.pdbx_strand_id
1 'polypeptide(L)'
;TDVITGAALKLQSAGSGTISLSTDTEAITTKVSDFVDEYNDLSLFLREQLALDTETEETGVLFGNFAVQNLQQILRSSISSKVTGVSGDYSFLSQIGITTKPDGTLTLDTDKFSDALLSDIKNVSQLFSSSGITTNSSVAFVGYTRDTQPGSYEVKRLDGLTQLSNSGASTFVNASGSGNFWAGSSGDSTGLNFRLGNLNNGSYGHITLAIGVAEILNRQLENLVDSSLNGPLVTEVDTIKETVDDFNVTLLDQAERLLEFEESLKARFTNLEIVLGRLNAQKDTFNSALAGIQNIFSKRK
;
A
#
# COMPACT_ATOMS: atom_id res chain seq x y z
N THR A 1 16.00 1.30 44.62
CA THR A 1 14.55 1.07 44.69
C THR A 1 13.90 2.09 43.78
N ASP A 2 13.41 1.64 42.66
CA ASP A 2 12.74 2.53 41.70
C ASP A 2 11.38 2.92 42.33
N VAL A 3 11.24 4.17 42.70
CA VAL A 3 10.01 4.72 43.25
C VAL A 3 8.95 4.91 42.19
N ILE A 4 9.41 5.11 40.92
CA ILE A 4 8.57 5.21 39.71
C ILE A 4 9.19 4.34 38.63
N THR A 5 8.47 3.31 38.18
CA THR A 5 8.94 2.41 37.10
C THR A 5 9.18 3.20 35.81
N GLY A 6 10.40 3.09 35.24
CA GLY A 6 10.78 3.76 34.00
C GLY A 6 11.28 5.20 34.15
N ALA A 7 11.37 5.74 35.37
CA ALA A 7 11.94 7.06 35.63
C ALA A 7 13.17 6.99 36.51
N ALA A 8 14.28 7.58 36.07
CA ALA A 8 15.52 7.72 36.82
C ALA A 8 15.53 9.09 37.52
N LEU A 9 15.51 9.09 38.86
CA LEU A 9 15.56 10.32 39.65
C LEU A 9 16.98 10.53 40.23
N LYS A 10 17.57 11.67 39.91
CA LYS A 10 18.86 12.10 40.48
C LYS A 10 18.60 13.13 41.59
N LEU A 11 18.68 12.69 42.83
CA LEU A 11 18.55 13.58 44.00
C LEU A 11 19.78 14.47 44.12
N GLN A 12 19.57 15.79 44.17
CA GLN A 12 20.62 16.80 44.31
C GLN A 12 20.87 17.22 45.75
N SER A 13 19.82 17.18 46.59
CA SER A 13 19.91 17.56 48.01
C SER A 13 18.81 16.85 48.82
N ALA A 14 18.96 16.81 50.14
CA ALA A 14 17.91 16.36 51.03
C ALA A 14 16.79 17.42 51.10
N GLY A 15 15.54 16.98 50.97
CA GLY A 15 14.36 17.85 51.00
C GLY A 15 13.09 17.03 50.76
N SER A 16 11.92 17.70 50.85
CA SER A 16 10.64 17.15 50.42
C SER A 16 10.18 17.87 49.17
N GLY A 17 9.69 17.13 48.19
CA GLY A 17 9.15 17.67 46.92
C GLY A 17 8.07 16.77 46.37
N THR A 18 7.19 17.32 45.58
CA THR A 18 6.18 16.58 44.83
C THR A 18 6.63 16.47 43.35
N ILE A 19 6.60 15.24 42.85
CA ILE A 19 6.84 14.98 41.41
C ILE A 19 5.47 14.71 40.78
N SER A 20 5.08 15.54 39.80
CA SER A 20 3.89 15.29 39.00
C SER A 20 4.33 14.72 37.67
N LEU A 21 3.77 13.58 37.27
CA LEU A 21 3.93 12.99 35.98
C LEU A 21 2.63 13.18 35.20
N SER A 22 2.68 13.88 34.09
CA SER A 22 1.54 14.04 33.20
C SER A 22 1.90 13.49 31.82
N THR A 23 0.89 13.00 31.11
CA THR A 23 1.07 12.64 29.71
C THR A 23 1.25 13.89 28.87
N ASP A 24 2.21 13.86 27.96
CA ASP A 24 2.42 14.91 26.98
C ASP A 24 1.42 14.73 25.82
N THR A 25 0.24 15.33 25.98
CA THR A 25 -0.85 15.27 24.99
C THR A 25 -0.53 16.08 23.75
N GLU A 26 0.29 17.14 23.87
CA GLU A 26 0.73 17.96 22.74
C GLU A 26 1.65 17.18 21.79
N ALA A 27 2.63 16.45 22.34
CA ALA A 27 3.50 15.58 21.55
C ALA A 27 2.71 14.46 20.86
N ILE A 28 1.68 13.89 21.51
CA ILE A 28 0.81 12.88 20.89
C ILE A 28 0.00 13.49 19.76
N THR A 29 -0.60 14.67 19.99
CA THR A 29 -1.39 15.37 18.96
C THR A 29 -0.55 15.71 17.73
N THR A 30 0.69 16.18 17.94
CA THR A 30 1.65 16.42 16.85
C THR A 30 1.91 15.15 16.03
N LYS A 31 2.18 14.02 16.67
CA LYS A 31 2.39 12.74 15.99
C LYS A 31 1.18 12.27 15.18
N VAL A 32 -0.02 12.52 15.68
CA VAL A 32 -1.25 12.17 14.95
C VAL A 32 -1.50 13.15 13.82
N SER A 33 -1.17 14.44 13.98
CA SER A 33 -1.17 15.40 12.87
C SER A 33 -0.22 14.99 11.76
N ASP A 34 1.03 14.67 12.09
CA ASP A 34 2.02 14.17 11.14
C ASP A 34 1.47 12.95 10.35
N PHE A 35 0.82 12.00 11.04
CA PHE A 35 0.19 10.86 10.39
C PHE A 35 -0.93 11.25 9.42
N VAL A 36 -1.77 12.22 9.81
CA VAL A 36 -2.86 12.74 8.96
C VAL A 36 -2.31 13.42 7.72
N ASP A 37 -1.24 14.22 7.87
CA ASP A 37 -0.59 14.94 6.77
C ASP A 37 0.05 13.96 5.77
N GLU A 38 0.83 12.99 6.23
CA GLU A 38 1.44 11.95 5.39
C GLU A 38 0.37 11.10 4.64
N TYR A 39 -0.73 10.75 5.31
CA TYR A 39 -1.85 10.07 4.66
C TYR A 39 -2.48 10.93 3.57
N ASN A 40 -2.66 12.24 3.84
CA ASN A 40 -3.23 13.17 2.88
C ASN A 40 -2.34 13.34 1.67
N ASP A 41 -1.03 13.47 1.86
CA ASP A 41 -0.06 13.59 0.77
C ASP A 41 -0.11 12.36 -0.14
N LEU A 42 -0.14 11.15 0.44
CA LEU A 42 -0.30 9.91 -0.33
C LEU A 42 -1.65 9.87 -1.05
N SER A 43 -2.74 10.23 -0.37
CA SER A 43 -4.10 10.20 -0.94
C SER A 43 -4.24 11.17 -2.12
N LEU A 44 -3.66 12.37 -2.00
CA LEU A 44 -3.64 13.39 -3.06
C LEU A 44 -2.79 12.92 -4.24
N PHE A 45 -1.59 12.40 -3.98
CA PHE A 45 -0.72 11.85 -5.02
C PHE A 45 -1.44 10.76 -5.83
N LEU A 46 -2.04 9.77 -5.16
CA LEU A 46 -2.79 8.70 -5.84
C LEU A 46 -3.95 9.25 -6.67
N ARG A 47 -4.64 10.27 -6.16
CA ARG A 47 -5.74 10.91 -6.88
C ARG A 47 -5.25 11.61 -8.14
N GLU A 48 -4.15 12.34 -8.09
CA GLU A 48 -3.55 12.99 -9.26
C GLU A 48 -3.14 11.97 -10.32
N GLN A 49 -2.50 10.87 -9.91
CA GLN A 49 -2.08 9.82 -10.83
C GLN A 49 -3.25 9.10 -11.50
N LEU A 50 -4.41 9.04 -10.86
CA LEU A 50 -5.63 8.39 -11.34
C LEU A 50 -6.63 9.38 -11.98
N ALA A 51 -6.34 10.67 -11.98
CA ALA A 51 -7.28 11.69 -12.43
C ALA A 51 -7.50 11.62 -13.96
N LEU A 52 -8.72 12.01 -14.37
CA LEU A 52 -9.05 12.43 -15.72
C LEU A 52 -9.44 13.90 -15.63
N ASP A 53 -8.68 14.76 -16.28
CA ASP A 53 -9.08 16.15 -16.51
C ASP A 53 -10.08 16.18 -17.67
N THR A 54 -11.33 16.49 -17.35
CA THR A 54 -12.41 16.51 -18.35
C THR A 54 -12.42 17.77 -19.19
N GLU A 55 -11.64 18.81 -18.83
CA GLU A 55 -11.52 20.04 -19.59
C GLU A 55 -10.39 19.97 -20.65
N THR A 56 -9.26 19.37 -20.25
CA THR A 56 -8.08 19.23 -21.13
C THR A 56 -7.98 17.86 -21.80
N GLU A 57 -8.80 16.90 -21.40
CA GLU A 57 -8.72 15.48 -21.77
C GLU A 57 -7.38 14.81 -21.38
N GLU A 58 -6.60 15.46 -20.51
CA GLU A 58 -5.37 14.89 -19.99
C GLU A 58 -5.67 13.87 -18.88
N THR A 59 -4.95 12.77 -18.91
CA THR A 59 -5.07 11.70 -17.90
C THR A 59 -3.82 11.64 -17.04
N GLY A 60 -4.00 11.33 -15.76
CA GLY A 60 -2.90 10.92 -14.91
C GLY A 60 -2.21 9.67 -15.46
N VAL A 61 -0.92 9.53 -15.18
CA VAL A 61 -0.07 8.45 -15.74
C VAL A 61 -0.61 7.05 -15.40
N LEU A 62 -1.30 6.91 -14.26
CA LEU A 62 -1.88 5.65 -13.79
C LEU A 62 -3.40 5.60 -13.96
N PHE A 63 -3.97 6.44 -14.84
CA PHE A 63 -5.40 6.45 -15.11
C PHE A 63 -5.87 5.05 -15.55
N GLY A 64 -6.91 4.55 -14.89
CA GLY A 64 -7.45 3.22 -15.16
C GLY A 64 -6.66 2.06 -14.53
N ASN A 65 -5.53 2.32 -13.85
CA ASN A 65 -4.76 1.27 -13.21
C ASN A 65 -5.50 0.69 -11.99
N PHE A 66 -5.87 -0.58 -12.08
CA PHE A 66 -6.68 -1.25 -11.07
C PHE A 66 -5.92 -1.49 -9.76
N ALA A 67 -4.63 -1.79 -9.80
CA ALA A 67 -3.84 -2.05 -8.60
C ALA A 67 -3.74 -0.80 -7.73
N VAL A 68 -3.58 0.38 -8.35
CA VAL A 68 -3.52 1.67 -7.65
C VAL A 68 -4.90 2.10 -7.14
N GLN A 69 -5.98 1.85 -7.89
CA GLN A 69 -7.35 2.07 -7.40
C GLN A 69 -7.66 1.19 -6.18
N ASN A 70 -7.23 -0.06 -6.18
CA ASN A 70 -7.37 -0.97 -5.04
C ASN A 70 -6.59 -0.48 -3.82
N LEU A 71 -5.35 0.00 -4.01
CA LEU A 71 -4.57 0.63 -2.94
C LEU A 71 -5.34 1.80 -2.31
N GLN A 72 -5.89 2.70 -3.12
CA GLN A 72 -6.69 3.83 -2.63
C GLN A 72 -7.90 3.36 -1.81
N GLN A 73 -8.59 2.31 -2.26
CA GLN A 73 -9.72 1.73 -1.54
C GLN A 73 -9.28 1.10 -0.21
N ILE A 74 -8.16 0.38 -0.20
CA ILE A 74 -7.59 -0.23 1.02
C ILE A 74 -7.24 0.84 2.04
N LEU A 75 -6.58 1.92 1.64
CA LEU A 75 -6.25 3.05 2.52
C LEU A 75 -7.50 3.63 3.18
N ARG A 76 -8.52 3.95 2.38
CA ARG A 76 -9.80 4.51 2.87
C ARG A 76 -10.52 3.56 3.83
N SER A 77 -10.62 2.28 3.47
CA SER A 77 -11.30 1.30 4.30
C SER A 77 -10.59 1.05 5.62
N SER A 78 -9.25 1.01 5.63
CA SER A 78 -8.45 0.81 6.84
C SER A 78 -8.66 1.93 7.86
N ILE A 79 -8.73 3.18 7.41
CA ILE A 79 -8.97 4.35 8.28
C ILE A 79 -10.41 4.41 8.80
N SER A 80 -11.38 4.06 7.96
CA SER A 80 -12.81 4.18 8.29
C SER A 80 -13.36 2.99 9.05
N SER A 81 -12.61 1.90 9.13
CA SER A 81 -13.07 0.65 9.74
C SER A 81 -13.08 0.72 11.27
N LYS A 82 -13.96 -0.09 11.86
CA LYS A 82 -13.99 -0.31 13.29
C LYS A 82 -12.73 -1.03 13.76
N VAL A 83 -12.04 -0.49 14.74
CA VAL A 83 -10.96 -1.19 15.45
C VAL A 83 -11.58 -2.19 16.43
N THR A 84 -11.37 -3.46 16.17
CA THR A 84 -11.90 -4.55 17.00
C THR A 84 -10.98 -4.83 18.19
N GLY A 85 -11.54 -5.22 19.32
CA GLY A 85 -10.78 -5.58 20.53
C GLY A 85 -10.37 -4.40 21.39
N VAL A 86 -10.85 -3.21 21.13
CA VAL A 86 -10.66 -2.04 22.01
C VAL A 86 -11.50 -2.18 23.29
N SER A 87 -11.01 -1.64 24.39
CA SER A 87 -11.61 -1.81 25.72
C SER A 87 -12.44 -0.62 26.20
N GLY A 88 -12.54 0.46 25.43
CA GLY A 88 -13.24 1.69 25.78
C GLY A 88 -14.38 2.02 24.82
N ASP A 89 -14.87 3.25 24.91
CA ASP A 89 -16.01 3.74 24.13
C ASP A 89 -15.65 4.10 22.68
N TYR A 90 -14.36 4.33 22.41
CA TYR A 90 -13.87 4.67 21.09
C TYR A 90 -13.48 3.41 20.32
N SER A 91 -14.11 3.19 19.18
CA SER A 91 -13.82 2.08 18.26
C SER A 91 -13.59 2.51 16.82
N PHE A 92 -13.78 3.80 16.52
CA PHE A 92 -13.53 4.42 15.24
C PHE A 92 -12.69 5.68 15.41
N LEU A 93 -11.81 5.98 14.45
CA LEU A 93 -11.04 7.23 14.43
C LEU A 93 -11.91 8.48 14.39
N SER A 94 -13.09 8.41 13.76
CA SER A 94 -14.05 9.53 13.70
C SER A 94 -14.61 9.94 15.07
N GLN A 95 -14.62 9.03 16.03
CA GLN A 95 -15.07 9.32 17.38
C GLN A 95 -14.09 10.22 18.15
N ILE A 96 -12.80 10.15 17.79
CA ILE A 96 -11.72 10.94 18.38
C ILE A 96 -11.30 12.15 17.52
N GLY A 97 -12.11 12.55 16.54
CA GLY A 97 -11.88 13.76 15.75
C GLY A 97 -11.16 13.56 14.41
N ILE A 98 -10.78 12.33 14.03
CA ILE A 98 -10.18 12.07 12.72
C ILE A 98 -11.28 11.63 11.76
N THR A 99 -11.61 12.47 10.77
CA THR A 99 -12.72 12.19 9.83
C THR A 99 -12.24 12.24 8.39
N THR A 100 -12.87 11.38 7.55
CA THR A 100 -12.56 11.32 6.12
C THR A 100 -13.46 12.26 5.34
N LYS A 101 -12.88 13.08 4.47
CA LYS A 101 -13.59 13.93 3.52
C LYS A 101 -14.03 13.14 2.27
N PRO A 102 -14.98 13.70 1.48
CA PRO A 102 -15.42 13.08 0.22
C PRO A 102 -14.28 12.84 -0.79
N ASP A 103 -13.25 13.68 -0.79
CA ASP A 103 -12.07 13.54 -1.64
C ASP A 103 -11.08 12.46 -1.16
N GLY A 104 -11.35 11.84 -0.02
CA GLY A 104 -10.54 10.78 0.58
C GLY A 104 -9.45 11.28 1.51
N THR A 105 -9.27 12.58 1.68
CA THR A 105 -8.35 13.16 2.67
C THR A 105 -8.93 13.09 4.08
N LEU A 106 -8.05 13.19 5.08
CA LEU A 106 -8.41 13.21 6.50
C LEU A 106 -8.41 14.65 7.04
N THR A 107 -9.19 14.86 8.08
CA THR A 107 -9.10 16.05 8.94
C THR A 107 -8.94 15.62 10.38
N LEU A 108 -8.13 16.33 11.12
CA LEU A 108 -7.98 16.23 12.56
C LEU A 108 -8.66 17.43 13.23
N ASP A 109 -9.67 17.16 14.04
CA ASP A 109 -10.23 18.10 15.01
C ASP A 109 -9.40 17.98 16.30
N THR A 110 -8.48 18.92 16.48
CA THR A 110 -7.51 18.89 17.59
C THR A 110 -8.16 19.04 18.96
N ASP A 111 -9.27 19.77 19.05
CA ASP A 111 -9.98 19.97 20.30
C ASP A 111 -10.65 18.65 20.72
N LYS A 112 -11.40 18.04 19.80
CA LYS A 112 -12.05 16.75 20.02
C LYS A 112 -11.05 15.64 20.30
N PHE A 113 -9.89 15.65 19.62
CA PHE A 113 -8.81 14.69 19.86
C PHE A 113 -8.19 14.86 21.24
N SER A 114 -7.95 16.10 21.66
CA SER A 114 -7.44 16.43 22.98
C SER A 114 -8.39 16.00 24.08
N ASP A 115 -9.69 16.26 23.92
CA ASP A 115 -10.74 15.82 24.84
C ASP A 115 -10.77 14.28 24.98
N ALA A 116 -10.65 13.57 23.86
CA ALA A 116 -10.59 12.10 23.85
C ALA A 116 -9.34 11.57 24.59
N LEU A 117 -8.17 12.20 24.39
CA LEU A 117 -6.94 11.86 25.10
C LEU A 117 -7.07 12.09 26.62
N LEU A 118 -7.67 13.19 27.03
CA LEU A 118 -7.89 13.50 28.45
C LEU A 118 -8.92 12.56 29.09
N SER A 119 -9.91 12.11 28.31
CA SER A 119 -10.95 11.18 28.78
C SER A 119 -10.43 9.75 28.96
N ASP A 120 -9.81 9.18 27.93
CA ASP A 120 -9.26 7.80 27.94
C ASP A 120 -8.10 7.63 26.96
N ILE A 121 -6.91 8.06 27.37
CA ILE A 121 -5.69 7.91 26.57
C ILE A 121 -5.38 6.46 26.22
N LYS A 122 -5.74 5.51 27.08
CA LYS A 122 -5.49 4.08 26.83
C LYS A 122 -6.34 3.57 25.67
N ASN A 123 -7.62 3.94 25.65
CA ASN A 123 -8.51 3.58 24.57
C ASN A 123 -8.11 4.28 23.25
N VAL A 124 -7.76 5.57 23.30
CA VAL A 124 -7.21 6.29 22.12
C VAL A 124 -5.96 5.59 21.59
N SER A 125 -5.02 5.21 22.47
CA SER A 125 -3.82 4.47 22.06
C SER A 125 -4.14 3.15 21.34
N GLN A 126 -5.19 2.43 21.78
CA GLN A 126 -5.62 1.18 21.16
C GLN A 126 -6.18 1.35 19.75
N LEU A 127 -6.66 2.53 19.38
CA LEU A 127 -7.10 2.82 18.02
C LEU A 127 -5.92 2.89 17.03
N PHE A 128 -4.74 3.26 17.49
CA PHE A 128 -3.55 3.38 16.64
C PHE A 128 -2.60 2.19 16.75
N SER A 129 -2.37 1.69 17.96
CA SER A 129 -1.39 0.65 18.25
C SER A 129 -2.05 -0.67 18.65
N SER A 130 -1.37 -1.77 18.40
CA SER A 130 -1.85 -3.08 18.85
C SER A 130 -1.62 -3.27 20.34
N SER A 131 -2.59 -3.84 21.03
CA SER A 131 -2.51 -4.13 22.46
C SER A 131 -3.28 -5.39 22.84
N GLY A 132 -2.75 -6.12 23.83
CA GLY A 132 -3.42 -7.27 24.44
C GLY A 132 -3.78 -6.98 25.88
N ILE A 133 -5.05 -7.17 26.23
CA ILE A 133 -5.58 -6.98 27.57
C ILE A 133 -6.13 -8.32 28.08
N THR A 134 -5.95 -8.59 29.34
CA THR A 134 -6.46 -9.80 30.01
C THR A 134 -7.44 -9.44 31.10
N THR A 135 -8.50 -10.24 31.22
CA THR A 135 -9.52 -10.06 32.27
C THR A 135 -9.15 -10.72 33.59
N ASN A 136 -8.11 -11.56 33.61
CA ASN A 136 -7.67 -12.31 34.77
C ASN A 136 -6.14 -12.25 34.90
N SER A 137 -5.64 -11.99 36.12
CA SER A 137 -4.19 -11.95 36.37
C SER A 137 -3.50 -13.32 36.26
N SER A 138 -4.27 -14.41 36.18
CA SER A 138 -3.75 -15.77 35.96
C SER A 138 -3.38 -16.03 34.48
N VAL A 139 -3.71 -15.14 33.55
CA VAL A 139 -3.26 -15.16 32.18
C VAL A 139 -2.62 -13.82 31.83
N ALA A 140 -1.49 -13.85 31.14
CA ALA A 140 -0.79 -12.66 30.66
C ALA A 140 -0.61 -12.73 29.14
N PHE A 141 -1.01 -11.69 28.44
CA PHE A 141 -0.68 -11.52 27.05
C PHE A 141 0.83 -11.32 26.87
N VAL A 142 1.43 -11.99 25.88
CA VAL A 142 2.86 -11.92 25.58
C VAL A 142 3.10 -11.29 24.22
N GLY A 143 2.26 -11.62 23.23
CA GLY A 143 2.41 -11.11 21.88
C GLY A 143 1.45 -11.80 20.90
N TYR A 144 1.60 -11.45 19.64
CA TYR A 144 0.81 -12.02 18.55
C TYR A 144 1.66 -12.12 17.28
N THR A 145 1.18 -12.86 16.29
CA THR A 145 1.79 -12.91 14.95
C THR A 145 0.87 -12.23 13.92
N ARG A 146 1.35 -12.12 12.69
CA ARG A 146 0.57 -11.55 11.59
C ARG A 146 -0.76 -12.30 11.34
N ASP A 147 -0.77 -13.62 11.58
CA ASP A 147 -1.95 -14.46 11.36
C ASP A 147 -3.02 -14.31 12.45
N THR A 148 -2.66 -13.70 13.58
CA THR A 148 -3.59 -13.49 14.69
C THR A 148 -4.63 -12.43 14.32
N GLN A 149 -5.90 -12.78 14.43
CA GLN A 149 -7.00 -11.84 14.20
C GLN A 149 -7.30 -11.02 15.46
N PRO A 150 -7.77 -9.77 15.33
CA PRO A 150 -8.23 -9.00 16.49
C PRO A 150 -9.52 -9.60 17.05
N GLY A 151 -9.67 -9.55 18.38
CA GLY A 151 -10.85 -10.12 19.04
C GLY A 151 -10.62 -10.48 20.50
N SER A 152 -11.64 -11.03 21.12
CA SER A 152 -11.57 -11.52 22.50
C SER A 152 -11.57 -13.05 22.51
N TYR A 153 -10.60 -13.62 23.17
CA TYR A 153 -10.34 -15.06 23.21
C TYR A 153 -10.49 -15.57 24.64
N GLU A 154 -11.46 -16.47 24.86
CA GLU A 154 -11.55 -17.18 26.12
C GLU A 154 -10.43 -18.21 26.23
N VAL A 155 -9.74 -18.21 27.37
CA VAL A 155 -8.67 -19.16 27.66
C VAL A 155 -9.14 -20.12 28.75
N LYS A 156 -9.08 -21.42 28.49
CA LYS A 156 -9.36 -22.45 29.48
C LYS A 156 -8.34 -23.58 29.41
N ARG A 157 -8.26 -24.31 30.54
CA ARG A 157 -7.49 -25.56 30.59
C ARG A 157 -8.41 -26.68 31.06
N LEU A 158 -8.38 -27.80 30.29
CA LEU A 158 -9.18 -28.96 30.57
C LEU A 158 -8.35 -30.22 30.26
N ASP A 159 -8.27 -31.15 31.20
CA ASP A 159 -7.57 -32.44 31.07
C ASP A 159 -6.14 -32.31 30.53
N GLY A 160 -5.41 -31.31 31.04
CA GLY A 160 -4.04 -31.04 30.63
C GLY A 160 -3.89 -30.26 29.31
N LEU A 161 -4.97 -30.02 28.57
CA LEU A 161 -4.99 -29.24 27.34
C LEU A 161 -5.33 -27.79 27.60
N THR A 162 -4.51 -26.88 27.05
CA THR A 162 -4.83 -25.45 27.02
C THR A 162 -5.55 -25.13 25.73
N GLN A 163 -6.66 -24.43 25.82
CA GLN A 163 -7.56 -24.18 24.69
C GLN A 163 -7.97 -22.71 24.63
N LEU A 164 -8.20 -22.24 23.40
CA LEU A 164 -8.68 -20.90 23.08
C LEU A 164 -9.99 -21.00 22.31
N SER A 165 -10.90 -20.06 22.53
CA SER A 165 -12.10 -19.88 21.74
C SER A 165 -12.34 -18.40 21.50
N ASN A 166 -12.74 -18.00 20.31
CA ASN A 166 -13.25 -16.65 20.06
C ASN A 166 -14.47 -16.41 20.97
N SER A 167 -14.56 -15.22 21.56
CA SER A 167 -15.68 -14.87 22.44
C SER A 167 -17.00 -15.03 21.71
N GLY A 168 -17.88 -15.85 22.27
CA GLY A 168 -19.17 -16.20 21.67
C GLY A 168 -19.15 -17.42 20.72
N ALA A 169 -17.98 -17.99 20.42
CA ALA A 169 -17.91 -19.24 19.66
C ALA A 169 -18.03 -20.45 20.60
N SER A 170 -18.73 -21.49 20.15
CA SER A 170 -18.87 -22.76 20.89
C SER A 170 -17.66 -23.67 20.74
N THR A 171 -16.77 -23.37 19.81
CA THR A 171 -15.64 -24.25 19.44
C THR A 171 -14.35 -23.74 20.06
N PHE A 172 -13.69 -24.62 20.81
CA PHE A 172 -12.35 -24.38 21.35
C PHE A 172 -11.29 -25.08 20.50
N VAL A 173 -10.19 -24.38 20.25
CA VAL A 173 -9.02 -24.92 19.59
C VAL A 173 -7.88 -25.11 20.58
N ASN A 174 -7.08 -26.15 20.40
CA ASN A 174 -5.95 -26.40 21.29
C ASN A 174 -4.87 -25.33 21.05
N ALA A 175 -4.25 -24.89 22.13
CA ALA A 175 -3.02 -24.13 22.08
C ALA A 175 -1.81 -25.05 22.10
N SER A 176 -0.74 -24.66 21.43
CA SER A 176 0.54 -25.32 21.46
C SER A 176 1.46 -24.64 22.47
N GLY A 177 2.21 -25.40 23.25
CA GLY A 177 3.12 -24.81 24.23
C GLY A 177 3.65 -25.78 25.25
N SER A 178 4.47 -25.28 26.16
CA SER A 178 5.03 -26.06 27.27
C SER A 178 5.21 -25.18 28.47
N GLY A 179 5.11 -25.81 29.67
CA GLY A 179 5.15 -25.05 30.92
C GLY A 179 4.07 -23.97 30.94
N ASN A 180 4.46 -22.76 31.26
CA ASN A 180 3.51 -21.63 31.37
C ASN A 180 3.33 -20.85 30.05
N PHE A 181 4.07 -21.15 28.96
CA PHE A 181 4.01 -20.41 27.70
C PHE A 181 3.22 -21.19 26.66
N TRP A 182 2.25 -20.52 26.05
CA TRP A 182 1.30 -21.09 25.11
C TRP A 182 1.09 -20.17 23.92
N ALA A 183 0.78 -20.76 22.77
CA ALA A 183 0.41 -20.06 21.55
C ALA A 183 -0.85 -20.67 20.93
N GLY A 184 -1.73 -19.84 20.41
CA GLY A 184 -2.82 -20.29 19.56
C GLY A 184 -2.28 -21.01 18.33
N SER A 185 -2.81 -22.21 18.02
CA SER A 185 -2.27 -23.07 16.96
C SER A 185 -3.14 -23.11 15.70
N SER A 186 -4.35 -22.60 15.75
CA SER A 186 -5.27 -22.63 14.60
C SER A 186 -6.40 -21.60 14.72
N GLY A 187 -7.05 -21.33 13.58
CA GLY A 187 -8.13 -20.34 13.47
C GLY A 187 -7.66 -18.92 13.78
N ASP A 188 -8.58 -18.07 14.24
CA ASP A 188 -8.33 -16.65 14.51
C ASP A 188 -7.27 -16.42 15.60
N SER A 189 -7.09 -17.39 16.51
CA SER A 189 -6.09 -17.33 17.57
C SER A 189 -4.69 -17.74 17.16
N THR A 190 -4.47 -18.13 15.91
CA THR A 190 -3.15 -18.55 15.41
C THR A 190 -2.08 -17.51 15.74
N GLY A 191 -1.03 -17.93 16.45
CA GLY A 191 0.07 -17.04 16.83
C GLY A 191 -0.22 -16.08 17.99
N LEU A 192 -1.37 -16.18 18.66
CA LEU A 192 -1.64 -15.45 19.90
C LEU A 192 -0.82 -16.06 21.04
N ASN A 193 0.20 -15.36 21.49
CA ASN A 193 1.11 -15.82 22.53
C ASN A 193 0.69 -15.31 23.92
N PHE A 194 0.67 -16.20 24.88
CA PHE A 194 0.26 -15.88 26.26
C PHE A 194 0.95 -16.77 27.29
N ARG A 195 0.90 -16.34 28.53
CA ARG A 195 1.46 -17.07 29.65
C ARG A 195 0.37 -17.32 30.71
N LEU A 196 0.31 -18.55 31.20
CA LEU A 196 -0.53 -18.92 32.34
C LEU A 196 0.25 -18.79 33.65
N GLY A 197 -0.39 -18.27 34.70
CA GLY A 197 0.19 -18.16 36.02
C GLY A 197 0.31 -19.52 36.75
N ASN A 198 -0.54 -20.48 36.36
CA ASN A 198 -0.52 -21.87 36.84
C ASN A 198 -1.05 -22.80 35.73
N LEU A 199 -1.04 -24.12 35.98
CA LEU A 199 -1.49 -25.13 35.05
C LEU A 199 -2.68 -25.96 35.57
N ASN A 200 -3.51 -25.38 36.42
CA ASN A 200 -4.72 -26.04 36.94
C ASN A 200 -5.81 -26.07 35.83
N ASN A 201 -6.71 -27.06 35.92
CA ASN A 201 -7.91 -27.05 35.10
C ASN A 201 -8.84 -25.90 35.49
N GLY A 202 -9.49 -25.27 34.55
CA GLY A 202 -10.43 -24.17 34.75
C GLY A 202 -10.37 -23.09 33.71
N SER A 203 -11.20 -22.06 33.84
CA SER A 203 -11.20 -20.87 33.00
C SER A 203 -10.17 -19.86 33.51
N TYR A 204 -9.42 -19.30 32.60
CA TYR A 204 -8.43 -18.23 32.83
C TYR A 204 -8.95 -16.86 32.39
N GLY A 205 -10.25 -16.77 32.05
CA GLY A 205 -10.83 -15.54 31.53
C GLY A 205 -10.49 -15.31 30.05
N HIS A 206 -10.39 -14.03 29.65
CA HIS A 206 -10.24 -13.65 28.27
C HIS A 206 -8.93 -12.89 28.04
N ILE A 207 -8.37 -13.08 26.85
CA ILE A 207 -7.35 -12.23 26.25
C ILE A 207 -8.04 -11.46 25.12
N THR A 208 -8.08 -10.14 25.19
CA THR A 208 -8.62 -9.31 24.14
C THR A 208 -7.49 -8.63 23.41
N LEU A 209 -7.35 -8.94 22.12
CA LEU A 209 -6.35 -8.35 21.20
C LEU A 209 -7.02 -7.26 20.38
N ALA A 210 -6.56 -6.02 20.55
CA ALA A 210 -6.84 -4.93 19.65
C ALA A 210 -5.69 -4.79 18.64
N ILE A 211 -6.02 -4.61 17.39
CA ILE A 211 -5.06 -4.29 16.33
C ILE A 211 -5.42 -2.91 15.80
N GLY A 212 -4.60 -1.91 16.15
CA GLY A 212 -4.83 -0.52 15.78
C GLY A 212 -4.61 -0.25 14.29
N VAL A 213 -5.09 0.92 13.84
CA VAL A 213 -5.09 1.32 12.43
C VAL A 213 -3.69 1.31 11.82
N ALA A 214 -2.65 1.69 12.57
CA ALA A 214 -1.27 1.67 12.07
C ALA A 214 -0.82 0.24 11.67
N GLU A 215 -1.13 -0.74 12.50
CA GLU A 215 -0.81 -2.15 12.18
C GLU A 215 -1.71 -2.71 11.07
N ILE A 216 -2.99 -2.31 11.01
CA ILE A 216 -3.88 -2.69 9.90
C ILE A 216 -3.31 -2.17 8.58
N LEU A 217 -2.92 -0.90 8.53
CA LEU A 217 -2.29 -0.30 7.35
C LEU A 217 -0.97 -1.02 7.00
N ASN A 218 -0.11 -1.26 7.98
CA ASN A 218 1.15 -1.96 7.76
C ASN A 218 0.93 -3.34 7.10
N ARG A 219 0.02 -4.16 7.65
CA ARG A 219 -0.31 -5.48 7.09
C ARG A 219 -0.85 -5.41 5.66
N GLN A 220 -1.71 -4.43 5.38
CA GLN A 220 -2.28 -4.25 4.05
C GLN A 220 -1.23 -3.78 3.04
N LEU A 221 -0.40 -2.80 3.43
CA LEU A 221 0.68 -2.30 2.57
C LEU A 221 1.73 -3.38 2.30
N GLU A 222 2.15 -4.13 3.32
CA GLU A 222 3.05 -5.26 3.12
C GLU A 222 2.49 -6.28 2.12
N ASN A 223 1.19 -6.64 2.21
CA ASN A 223 0.57 -7.57 1.25
C ASN A 223 0.61 -7.06 -0.19
N LEU A 224 0.57 -5.74 -0.40
CA LEU A 224 0.60 -5.13 -1.73
C LEU A 224 2.01 -5.11 -2.33
N VAL A 225 3.06 -4.97 -1.50
CA VAL A 225 4.45 -4.80 -1.94
C VAL A 225 5.33 -6.02 -1.70
N ASP A 226 4.81 -7.10 -1.12
CA ASP A 226 5.58 -8.31 -0.84
C ASP A 226 5.88 -9.08 -2.13
N SER A 227 7.14 -9.03 -2.54
CA SER A 227 7.62 -9.72 -3.75
C SER A 227 7.59 -11.24 -3.62
N SER A 228 7.66 -11.77 -2.39
CA SER A 228 7.62 -13.23 -2.15
C SER A 228 6.22 -13.82 -2.33
N LEU A 229 5.18 -13.00 -2.19
CA LEU A 229 3.78 -13.36 -2.35
C LEU A 229 3.17 -12.86 -3.67
N ASN A 230 3.99 -12.33 -4.58
CA ASN A 230 3.53 -11.66 -5.82
C ASN A 230 2.48 -10.58 -5.52
N GLY A 231 2.80 -9.68 -4.60
CA GLY A 231 1.91 -8.59 -4.23
C GLY A 231 1.42 -7.80 -5.45
N PRO A 232 0.16 -7.35 -5.46
CA PRO A 232 -0.45 -6.73 -6.64
C PRO A 232 0.34 -5.57 -7.24
N LEU A 233 1.00 -4.75 -6.43
CA LEU A 233 1.84 -3.65 -6.93
C LEU A 233 3.14 -4.15 -7.54
N VAL A 234 3.73 -5.21 -7.02
CA VAL A 234 4.94 -5.83 -7.60
C VAL A 234 4.60 -6.44 -8.95
N THR A 235 3.52 -7.20 -9.03
CA THR A 235 3.04 -7.79 -10.29
C THR A 235 2.76 -6.71 -11.34
N GLU A 236 2.15 -5.61 -10.95
CA GLU A 236 1.88 -4.48 -11.83
C GLU A 236 3.17 -3.84 -12.37
N VAL A 237 4.15 -3.61 -11.50
CA VAL A 237 5.47 -3.08 -11.91
C VAL A 237 6.15 -4.01 -12.90
N ASP A 238 6.07 -5.32 -12.69
CA ASP A 238 6.70 -6.29 -13.59
C ASP A 238 5.96 -6.37 -14.93
N THR A 239 4.63 -6.31 -14.94
CA THR A 239 3.82 -6.22 -16.17
C THR A 239 4.15 -4.96 -16.98
N ILE A 240 4.32 -3.80 -16.30
CA ILE A 240 4.71 -2.55 -16.97
C ILE A 240 6.10 -2.68 -17.58
N LYS A 241 7.07 -3.30 -16.89
CA LYS A 241 8.42 -3.54 -17.44
C LYS A 241 8.37 -4.43 -18.68
N GLU A 242 7.64 -5.54 -18.64
CA GLU A 242 7.45 -6.42 -19.79
C GLU A 242 6.85 -5.66 -20.98
N THR A 243 5.85 -4.83 -20.72
CA THR A 243 5.22 -3.99 -21.77
C THR A 243 6.23 -3.00 -22.36
N VAL A 244 7.08 -2.38 -21.54
CA VAL A 244 8.14 -1.48 -22.04
C VAL A 244 9.16 -2.22 -22.88
N ASP A 245 9.54 -3.44 -22.50
CA ASP A 245 10.47 -4.27 -23.26
C ASP A 245 9.88 -4.68 -24.62
N ASP A 246 8.59 -5.06 -24.67
CA ASP A 246 7.87 -5.38 -25.90
C ASP A 246 7.76 -4.16 -26.84
N PHE A 247 7.52 -2.98 -26.28
CA PHE A 247 7.56 -1.74 -27.08
C PHE A 247 8.93 -1.47 -27.65
N ASN A 248 10.00 -1.68 -26.90
CA ASN A 248 11.38 -1.51 -27.36
C ASN A 248 11.69 -2.47 -28.52
N VAL A 249 11.29 -3.73 -28.44
CA VAL A 249 11.42 -4.71 -29.53
C VAL A 249 10.65 -4.25 -30.76
N THR A 250 9.40 -3.79 -30.57
CA THR A 250 8.56 -3.29 -31.67
C THR A 250 9.17 -2.06 -32.35
N LEU A 251 9.76 -1.14 -31.58
CA LEU A 251 10.45 0.04 -32.11
C LEU A 251 11.65 -0.34 -32.96
N LEU A 252 12.45 -1.33 -32.52
CA LEU A 252 13.60 -1.82 -33.31
C LEU A 252 13.15 -2.45 -34.63
N ASP A 253 12.11 -3.29 -34.63
CA ASP A 253 11.54 -3.87 -35.84
C ASP A 253 11.01 -2.79 -36.82
N GLN A 254 10.34 -1.78 -36.30
CA GLN A 254 9.87 -0.64 -37.06
C GLN A 254 11.01 0.18 -37.66
N ALA A 255 12.09 0.38 -36.90
CA ALA A 255 13.27 1.08 -37.42
C ALA A 255 13.95 0.31 -38.55
N GLU A 256 14.07 -1.02 -38.42
CA GLU A 256 14.61 -1.88 -39.48
C GLU A 256 13.75 -1.82 -40.77
N ARG A 257 12.44 -1.94 -40.64
CA ARG A 257 11.50 -1.81 -41.77
C ARG A 257 11.57 -0.44 -42.43
N LEU A 258 11.80 0.62 -41.65
CA LEU A 258 11.97 1.97 -42.22
C LEU A 258 13.23 2.08 -43.06
N LEU A 259 14.35 1.47 -42.60
CA LEU A 259 15.60 1.42 -43.38
C LEU A 259 15.42 0.63 -44.69
N GLU A 260 14.76 -0.53 -44.65
CA GLU A 260 14.47 -1.32 -45.87
C GLU A 260 13.57 -0.54 -46.84
N PHE A 261 12.58 0.19 -46.30
CA PHE A 261 11.72 1.04 -47.14
C PHE A 261 12.51 2.18 -47.77
N GLU A 262 13.41 2.84 -47.02
CA GLU A 262 14.30 3.88 -47.53
C GLU A 262 15.19 3.35 -48.66
N GLU A 263 15.81 2.19 -48.48
CA GLU A 263 16.64 1.54 -49.53
C GLU A 263 15.81 1.19 -50.80
N SER A 264 14.61 0.61 -50.58
CA SER A 264 13.69 0.33 -51.69
C SER A 264 13.31 1.61 -52.46
N LEU A 265 13.07 2.69 -51.73
CA LEU A 265 12.73 3.98 -52.35
C LEU A 265 13.90 4.56 -53.14
N LYS A 266 15.12 4.52 -52.61
CA LYS A 266 16.36 4.92 -53.30
C LYS A 266 16.56 4.11 -54.57
N ALA A 267 16.37 2.79 -54.51
CA ALA A 267 16.47 1.93 -55.71
C ALA A 267 15.43 2.29 -56.77
N ARG A 268 14.20 2.59 -56.40
CA ARG A 268 13.14 3.05 -57.32
C ARG A 268 13.49 4.39 -57.96
N PHE A 269 14.01 5.35 -57.20
CA PHE A 269 14.45 6.64 -57.75
C PHE A 269 15.61 6.48 -58.72
N THR A 270 16.63 5.66 -58.37
CA THR A 270 17.74 5.35 -59.27
C THR A 270 17.26 4.71 -60.58
N ASN A 271 16.34 3.75 -60.50
CA ASN A 271 15.74 3.15 -61.72
C ASN A 271 14.95 4.17 -62.55
N LEU A 272 14.21 5.07 -61.88
CA LEU A 272 13.49 6.14 -62.60
C LEU A 272 14.44 7.10 -63.32
N GLU A 273 15.56 7.48 -62.69
CA GLU A 273 16.60 8.30 -63.32
C GLU A 273 17.21 7.62 -64.54
N ILE A 274 17.49 6.32 -64.49
CA ILE A 274 17.99 5.53 -65.60
C ILE A 274 16.96 5.52 -66.73
N VAL A 275 15.69 5.31 -66.45
CA VAL A 275 14.62 5.33 -67.44
C VAL A 275 14.49 6.72 -68.10
N LEU A 276 14.50 7.77 -67.28
CA LEU A 276 14.46 9.17 -67.79
C LEU A 276 15.67 9.49 -68.63
N GLY A 277 16.87 9.07 -68.26
CA GLY A 277 18.09 9.20 -69.01
C GLY A 277 17.96 8.53 -70.42
N ARG A 278 17.44 7.29 -70.45
CA ARG A 278 17.18 6.57 -71.75
C ARG A 278 16.14 7.28 -72.62
N LEU A 279 15.07 7.79 -72.00
CA LEU A 279 14.02 8.50 -72.68
C LEU A 279 14.54 9.81 -73.28
N ASN A 280 15.38 10.54 -72.55
CA ASN A 280 16.03 11.75 -73.11
C ASN A 280 16.98 11.41 -74.21
N ALA A 281 17.80 10.37 -74.20
CA ALA A 281 18.67 9.92 -75.27
C ALA A 281 17.85 9.51 -76.51
N GLN A 282 16.72 8.80 -76.30
CA GLN A 282 15.81 8.48 -77.41
C GLN A 282 15.22 9.75 -78.08
N LYS A 283 14.79 10.73 -77.25
CA LYS A 283 14.29 12.01 -77.70
C LYS A 283 15.34 12.74 -78.55
N ASP A 284 16.59 12.78 -78.09
CA ASP A 284 17.70 13.44 -78.82
C ASP A 284 18.02 12.71 -80.13
N THR A 285 17.98 11.37 -80.12
CA THR A 285 18.14 10.55 -81.34
C THR A 285 17.01 10.83 -82.36
N PHE A 286 15.77 10.87 -81.84
CA PHE A 286 14.60 11.19 -82.67
C PHE A 286 14.67 12.61 -83.24
N ASN A 287 15.03 13.61 -82.44
CA ASN A 287 15.21 14.99 -82.88
C ASN A 287 16.32 15.09 -83.96
N SER A 288 17.42 14.38 -83.78
CA SER A 288 18.52 14.31 -84.77
C SER A 288 18.09 13.66 -86.08
N ALA A 289 17.31 12.59 -86.04
CA ALA A 289 16.73 11.94 -87.24
C ALA A 289 15.76 12.88 -87.99
N LEU A 290 14.90 13.60 -87.25
CA LEU A 290 13.99 14.61 -87.79
C LEU A 290 14.72 15.75 -88.47
N ALA A 291 15.78 16.27 -87.82
CA ALA A 291 16.65 17.29 -88.45
C ALA A 291 17.34 16.79 -89.74
N GLY A 292 17.77 15.51 -89.73
CA GLY A 292 18.30 14.84 -90.95
C GLY A 292 17.29 14.78 -92.09
N ILE A 293 16.07 14.41 -91.77
CA ILE A 293 14.96 14.38 -92.78
C ILE A 293 14.66 15.79 -93.32
N GLN A 294 14.58 16.80 -92.45
CA GLN A 294 14.35 18.19 -92.86
C GLN A 294 15.47 18.71 -93.81
N ASN A 295 16.72 18.37 -93.47
CA ASN A 295 17.86 18.72 -94.39
C ASN A 295 17.79 18.04 -95.73
N ILE A 296 17.26 16.83 -95.87
CA ILE A 296 17.07 16.15 -97.17
C ILE A 296 15.99 16.84 -97.98
N PHE A 297 14.91 17.28 -97.37
CA PHE A 297 13.84 17.99 -98.06
C PHE A 297 14.23 19.42 -98.40
N SER A 298 15.08 20.11 -97.68
CA SER A 298 15.54 21.46 -98.02
C SER A 298 16.59 21.51 -99.12
N LYS A 299 17.32 20.41 -99.37
CA LYS A 299 18.28 20.28 -100.51
C LYS A 299 17.63 19.88 -101.79
N ARG A 300 16.32 19.64 -101.85
CA ARG A 300 15.55 19.30 -103.07
C ARG A 300 14.75 20.47 -103.64
N LYS A 301 15.00 21.70 -103.27
CA LYS A 301 14.59 22.91 -103.87
C LYS A 301 15.85 23.57 -104.51
#